data_14fd54f1e6a7a1d93e51b8b0233d4fad
#
_entry.id   14fd54f1e6a7a1d93e51b8b0233d4fad
#
_cell.length_a   1.000
_cell.length_b   1.000
_cell.length_c   1.000
_cell.angle_alpha   90.00
_cell.angle_beta   90.00
_cell.angle_gamma   90.00
#
_symmetry.space_group_name_H-M   'P 1'
#
loop_
_entity.id
_entity.type
_entity.pdbx_description
1 polymer ?
#
loop_
_entity_poly.entity_id
_entity_poly.type
_entity_poly.pdbx_seq_one_letter_code
_entity_poly.pdbx_strand_id
1 'polypeptide(L)'
;MCGGECIQVEENKCKILEEACPVCFTRAKLCPGDAVKVINLPEELSSDMTHRYSLNGFRLFRLPTPRQDSVIGILGPNGIGKSTAINLLSGSIMPNLGDWIDPPTDWESIIETFPRGELRDYLTLVSEGEISIAVKPQYIDKLPKLWSGKVSGLLTRVNDMGELDKYAKLTGIEHLLERELKDLSGGELQRVAICATILKDAEVYFFDEPSSYLDIYERMRMVSIIQDLASKGKRVLVVEHDLAILDVLCDMLHIIYGDRGAYGIFTPSRTTRGAINAYLDGFLPEENVRIRDKPIKFLRGRTRGDEIGQPIIKWGDMEKTLGDFKLITGKGEVKSAEVVGVVGPNATGKTTMAKLIAGELEPDSGWCTTNAKISYKPQHVNTEFEGSVQNWMDMEIGMKWRSGEFNTQVIRPLKIDKMLELQAKKLSGGELQAVSIAICLGKEADLYLFDEPSAHLDANARMETAKAIRRIMESNEKAAFVIDHDIYFIDIVSDSLLVFDGEGGKIGNALGPLSLRKGMNKFLANVDITFRRDHDSHRPRINKPGSRKDREQKVEGEYFYVE
;
A
#
# COMPACT_ATOMS: atom_id res chain seq x y z
N MET A 1 -32.82 17.44 29.39
CA MET A 1 -31.87 18.54 29.18
C MET A 1 -30.50 18.03 29.54
N CYS A 2 -29.50 18.20 28.68
CA CYS A 2 -28.11 17.89 29.04
C CYS A 2 -27.71 18.79 30.19
N GLY A 3 -27.28 18.23 31.31
CA GLY A 3 -26.84 18.99 32.49
C GLY A 3 -25.49 19.64 32.27
N GLY A 4 -25.38 20.74 31.62
CA GLY A 4 -24.29 21.72 31.46
C GLY A 4 -22.80 21.30 31.53
N GLU A 5 -22.50 20.13 32.02
CA GLU A 5 -21.13 19.69 32.39
C GLU A 5 -20.21 19.31 31.21
N CYS A 6 -20.77 19.03 30.05
CA CYS A 6 -20.00 18.58 28.87
C CYS A 6 -19.57 19.71 27.91
N ILE A 7 -19.80 20.98 28.25
CA ILE A 7 -19.31 22.12 27.47
C ILE A 7 -18.56 23.08 28.39
N GLN A 8 -17.34 23.39 28.00
CA GLN A 8 -16.54 24.46 28.57
C GLN A 8 -16.38 25.59 27.55
N VAL A 9 -16.45 26.83 28.01
CA VAL A 9 -16.18 28.00 27.18
C VAL A 9 -14.82 28.58 27.60
N GLU A 10 -13.83 28.44 26.75
CA GLU A 10 -12.49 28.99 26.92
C GLU A 10 -12.23 30.00 25.80
N GLU A 11 -11.80 31.20 26.13
CA GLU A 11 -11.44 32.27 25.16
C GLU A 11 -12.47 32.52 24.06
N ASN A 12 -13.74 32.56 24.40
CA ASN A 12 -14.85 32.69 23.44
C ASN A 12 -15.04 31.52 22.47
N LYS A 13 -14.44 30.36 22.74
CA LYS A 13 -14.64 29.12 21.98
C LYS A 13 -15.31 28.06 22.85
N CYS A 14 -16.31 27.39 22.29
CA CYS A 14 -16.93 26.24 22.95
C CYS A 14 -16.08 24.98 22.74
N LYS A 15 -15.67 24.34 23.83
CA LYS A 15 -15.02 23.03 23.85
C LYS A 15 -15.99 21.99 24.40
N ILE A 16 -16.23 20.94 23.64
CA ILE A 16 -17.06 19.81 24.09
C ILE A 16 -16.14 18.79 24.73
N LEU A 17 -16.41 18.43 25.96
CA LEU A 17 -15.76 17.33 26.65
C LEU A 17 -16.41 16.03 26.20
N GLU A 18 -15.76 15.30 25.30
CA GLU A 18 -16.30 14.09 24.67
C GLU A 18 -16.61 13.01 25.70
N GLU A 19 -15.77 12.82 26.72
CA GLU A 19 -15.93 11.84 27.82
C GLU A 19 -17.17 12.13 28.69
N ALA A 20 -17.57 13.39 28.82
CA ALA A 20 -18.72 13.81 29.61
C ALA A 20 -20.00 14.03 28.76
N CYS A 21 -19.93 13.79 27.45
CA CYS A 21 -21.01 14.06 26.52
C CYS A 21 -21.97 12.85 26.39
N PRO A 22 -23.24 12.93 26.85
CA PRO A 22 -24.21 11.84 26.74
C PRO A 22 -24.78 11.66 25.33
N VAL A 23 -24.17 12.24 24.28
CA VAL A 23 -24.57 12.15 22.86
C VAL A 23 -26.07 12.38 22.64
N CYS A 24 -26.65 13.40 23.26
CA CYS A 24 -28.10 13.64 23.26
C CYS A 24 -28.63 14.25 21.96
N PHE A 25 -27.83 14.50 20.95
CA PHE A 25 -28.20 15.15 19.67
C PHE A 25 -28.88 16.52 19.78
N THR A 26 -29.34 16.93 20.95
CA THR A 26 -30.13 18.16 21.17
C THR A 26 -29.34 19.40 20.75
N ARG A 27 -28.02 19.43 20.99
CA ARG A 27 -27.17 20.57 20.68
C ARG A 27 -26.82 20.68 19.20
N ALA A 28 -26.65 19.54 18.53
CA ALA A 28 -26.48 19.52 17.08
C ALA A 28 -27.73 20.05 16.38
N LYS A 29 -28.94 19.69 16.86
CA LYS A 29 -30.20 20.18 16.33
C LYS A 29 -30.50 21.66 16.62
N LEU A 30 -29.98 22.20 17.72
CA LEU A 30 -30.21 23.57 18.17
C LEU A 30 -29.08 24.55 17.79
N CYS A 31 -28.01 24.09 17.15
CA CYS A 31 -26.90 24.95 16.75
C CYS A 31 -27.29 25.77 15.50
N PRO A 32 -27.43 27.11 15.61
CA PRO A 32 -27.92 27.92 14.49
C PRO A 32 -26.94 28.03 13.32
N GLY A 33 -25.68 27.62 13.48
CA GLY A 33 -24.65 27.66 12.44
C GLY A 33 -24.15 26.29 12.00
N ASP A 34 -24.88 25.20 12.34
CA ASP A 34 -24.45 23.81 12.04
C ASP A 34 -23.02 23.48 12.49
N ALA A 35 -22.53 24.21 13.50
CA ALA A 35 -21.15 24.13 13.99
C ALA A 35 -20.91 22.88 14.88
N VAL A 36 -21.97 22.20 15.31
CA VAL A 36 -21.90 20.99 16.14
C VAL A 36 -22.44 19.81 15.35
N LYS A 37 -21.58 18.84 15.09
CA LYS A 37 -21.96 17.56 14.46
C LYS A 37 -21.69 16.41 15.42
N VAL A 38 -22.61 15.46 15.50
CA VAL A 38 -22.40 14.20 16.19
C VAL A 38 -21.85 13.19 15.18
N ILE A 39 -20.67 12.67 15.46
CA ILE A 39 -19.98 11.70 14.62
C ILE A 39 -19.80 10.42 15.44
N ASN A 40 -20.17 9.28 14.87
CA ASN A 40 -19.98 7.98 15.50
C ASN A 40 -18.51 7.52 15.35
N LEU A 41 -18.03 6.79 16.34
CA LEU A 41 -16.83 5.97 16.20
C LEU A 41 -17.19 4.62 15.56
N PRO A 42 -16.22 3.90 14.99
CA PRO A 42 -16.47 2.55 14.47
C PRO A 42 -16.97 1.64 15.59
N GLU A 43 -18.19 1.17 15.45
CA GLU A 43 -18.80 0.18 16.32
C GLU A 43 -19.33 -0.97 15.48
N GLU A 44 -19.44 -2.15 16.10
CA GLU A 44 -20.00 -3.32 15.47
C GLU A 44 -21.48 -3.12 15.18
N LEU A 45 -21.94 -3.53 13.99
CA LEU A 45 -23.35 -3.43 13.65
C LEU A 45 -24.16 -4.48 14.41
N SER A 46 -25.38 -4.12 14.77
CA SER A 46 -26.35 -5.04 15.39
C SER A 46 -27.04 -5.96 14.38
N SER A 47 -26.96 -5.63 13.08
CA SER A 47 -27.58 -6.36 11.96
C SER A 47 -26.58 -6.48 10.80
N ASP A 48 -26.98 -7.13 9.72
CA ASP A 48 -26.20 -7.28 8.48
C ASP A 48 -24.91 -8.12 8.63
N MET A 49 -24.84 -9.00 9.66
CA MET A 49 -23.72 -9.90 9.84
C MET A 49 -23.74 -10.98 8.74
N THR A 50 -22.65 -11.06 7.98
CA THR A 50 -22.54 -12.02 6.89
C THR A 50 -21.82 -13.30 7.33
N HIS A 51 -20.78 -13.17 8.16
CA HIS A 51 -20.00 -14.33 8.59
C HIS A 51 -19.30 -14.10 9.93
N ARG A 52 -19.17 -15.18 10.71
CA ARG A 52 -18.47 -15.21 11.98
C ARG A 52 -17.71 -16.52 12.15
N TYR A 53 -16.44 -16.47 12.53
CA TYR A 53 -15.62 -17.68 12.66
C TYR A 53 -15.83 -18.43 13.98
N SER A 54 -16.06 -17.74 15.09
CA SER A 54 -16.29 -18.34 16.41
C SER A 54 -16.88 -17.33 17.39
N LEU A 55 -17.17 -17.72 18.65
CA LEU A 55 -17.75 -16.84 19.67
C LEU A 55 -16.96 -15.51 19.83
N ASN A 56 -15.63 -15.60 19.90
CA ASN A 56 -14.73 -14.46 19.99
C ASN A 56 -13.94 -14.27 18.69
N GLY A 57 -14.34 -14.96 17.60
CA GLY A 57 -13.69 -14.88 16.31
C GLY A 57 -14.11 -13.66 15.52
N PHE A 58 -13.35 -13.41 14.46
CA PHE A 58 -13.60 -12.32 13.53
C PHE A 58 -15.02 -12.37 12.94
N ARG A 59 -15.63 -11.19 12.79
CA ARG A 59 -16.98 -10.97 12.26
C ARG A 59 -16.94 -10.07 11.05
N LEU A 60 -17.66 -10.46 10.00
CA LEU A 60 -17.77 -9.68 8.77
C LEU A 60 -19.21 -9.22 8.57
N PHE A 61 -19.37 -7.95 8.29
CA PHE A 61 -20.68 -7.34 8.01
C PHE A 61 -20.71 -6.83 6.59
N ARG A 62 -21.78 -7.14 5.88
CA ARG A 62 -21.99 -6.82 4.47
C ARG A 62 -20.93 -7.44 3.55
N LEU A 63 -21.13 -7.33 2.25
CA LEU A 63 -20.18 -7.78 1.21
C LEU A 63 -20.07 -6.73 0.10
N PRO A 64 -18.91 -6.66 -0.58
CA PRO A 64 -18.79 -5.86 -1.78
C PRO A 64 -19.53 -6.53 -2.94
N THR A 65 -20.07 -5.74 -3.86
CA THR A 65 -20.86 -6.23 -5.00
C THR A 65 -19.98 -6.32 -6.25
N PRO A 66 -19.76 -7.52 -6.81
CA PRO A 66 -19.12 -7.70 -8.11
C PRO A 66 -20.03 -7.21 -9.23
N ARG A 67 -19.57 -6.23 -10.01
CA ARG A 67 -20.32 -5.67 -11.13
C ARG A 67 -19.72 -6.05 -12.46
N GLN A 68 -20.59 -6.28 -13.45
CA GLN A 68 -20.19 -6.53 -14.83
C GLN A 68 -19.60 -5.25 -15.45
N ASP A 69 -18.71 -5.42 -16.42
CA ASP A 69 -18.08 -4.30 -17.17
C ASP A 69 -17.36 -3.26 -16.29
N SER A 70 -16.94 -3.63 -15.09
CA SER A 70 -16.30 -2.69 -14.16
C SER A 70 -15.26 -3.35 -13.28
N VAL A 71 -14.28 -2.55 -12.87
CA VAL A 71 -13.29 -2.94 -11.85
C VAL A 71 -13.72 -2.34 -10.51
N ILE A 72 -14.04 -3.20 -9.56
CA ILE A 72 -14.43 -2.83 -8.21
C ILE A 72 -13.22 -2.99 -7.28
N GLY A 73 -12.82 -1.90 -6.64
CA GLY A 73 -11.72 -1.91 -5.67
C GLY A 73 -12.21 -2.09 -4.24
N ILE A 74 -11.38 -2.70 -3.42
CA ILE A 74 -11.57 -2.84 -1.98
C ILE A 74 -10.41 -2.17 -1.26
N LEU A 75 -10.72 -1.16 -0.44
CA LEU A 75 -9.75 -0.37 0.31
C LEU A 75 -10.00 -0.48 1.82
N GLY A 76 -8.98 -0.82 2.59
CA GLY A 76 -9.05 -0.86 4.05
C GLY A 76 -7.81 -1.44 4.70
N PRO A 77 -7.70 -1.38 6.03
CA PRO A 77 -6.54 -1.89 6.77
C PRO A 77 -6.31 -3.39 6.59
N ASN A 78 -5.12 -3.86 6.94
CA ASN A 78 -4.84 -5.30 7.00
C ASN A 78 -5.56 -5.96 8.18
N GLY A 79 -5.92 -7.26 8.04
CA GLY A 79 -6.58 -8.04 9.09
C GLY A 79 -8.03 -7.63 9.38
N ILE A 80 -8.72 -6.97 8.44
CA ILE A 80 -10.10 -6.48 8.60
C ILE A 80 -11.12 -7.28 7.77
N GLY A 81 -10.70 -8.42 7.19
CA GLY A 81 -11.61 -9.35 6.51
C GLY A 81 -11.71 -9.23 5.00
N LYS A 82 -10.77 -8.53 4.31
CA LYS A 82 -10.76 -8.44 2.84
C LYS A 82 -10.69 -9.81 2.16
N SER A 83 -9.75 -10.66 2.57
CA SER A 83 -9.62 -12.03 2.03
C SER A 83 -10.79 -12.93 2.45
N THR A 84 -11.42 -12.70 3.62
CA THR A 84 -12.66 -13.38 4.02
C THR A 84 -13.78 -13.07 3.04
N ALA A 85 -13.93 -11.80 2.65
CA ALA A 85 -14.93 -11.39 1.67
C ALA A 85 -14.69 -12.07 0.30
N ILE A 86 -13.43 -12.14 -0.17
CA ILE A 86 -13.10 -12.88 -1.40
C ILE A 86 -13.51 -14.35 -1.29
N ASN A 87 -13.21 -15.01 -0.18
CA ASN A 87 -13.55 -16.41 0.02
C ASN A 87 -15.08 -16.65 0.06
N LEU A 88 -15.84 -15.73 0.64
CA LEU A 88 -17.30 -15.78 0.65
C LEU A 88 -17.87 -15.56 -0.77
N LEU A 89 -17.39 -14.54 -1.47
CA LEU A 89 -17.83 -14.23 -2.83
C LEU A 89 -17.41 -15.27 -3.86
N SER A 90 -16.29 -15.98 -3.62
CA SER A 90 -15.86 -17.10 -4.48
C SER A 90 -16.55 -18.42 -4.17
N GLY A 91 -17.42 -18.46 -3.17
CA GLY A 91 -18.06 -19.71 -2.72
C GLY A 91 -17.12 -20.69 -2.02
N SER A 92 -15.85 -20.30 -1.78
CA SER A 92 -14.89 -21.14 -1.05
C SER A 92 -15.27 -21.34 0.42
N ILE A 93 -16.01 -20.37 0.98
CA ILE A 93 -16.62 -20.40 2.32
C ILE A 93 -18.07 -19.99 2.16
N MET A 94 -18.98 -20.76 2.77
CA MET A 94 -20.40 -20.41 2.83
C MET A 94 -20.65 -19.35 3.93
N PRO A 95 -21.41 -18.27 3.69
CA PRO A 95 -21.81 -17.34 4.74
C PRO A 95 -22.61 -18.08 5.82
N ASN A 96 -22.33 -17.78 7.10
CA ASN A 96 -23.07 -18.38 8.21
C ASN A 96 -24.00 -17.39 8.95
N LEU A 97 -24.14 -16.16 8.46
CA LEU A 97 -25.02 -15.12 8.98
C LEU A 97 -24.81 -14.81 10.49
N GLY A 98 -23.63 -15.19 11.02
CA GLY A 98 -23.26 -15.03 12.42
C GLY A 98 -23.53 -16.26 13.30
N ASP A 99 -24.28 -17.24 12.81
CA ASP A 99 -24.46 -18.51 13.50
C ASP A 99 -23.32 -19.47 13.16
N TRP A 100 -22.34 -19.53 14.04
CA TRP A 100 -21.14 -20.36 13.90
C TRP A 100 -21.29 -21.74 14.57
N ILE A 101 -22.36 -21.93 15.37
CA ILE A 101 -22.66 -23.21 16.05
C ILE A 101 -23.53 -24.08 15.16
N ASP A 102 -24.61 -23.51 14.61
CA ASP A 102 -25.56 -24.18 13.73
C ASP A 102 -25.75 -23.35 12.44
N PRO A 103 -24.71 -23.29 11.58
CA PRO A 103 -24.75 -22.46 10.39
C PRO A 103 -25.81 -22.97 9.40
N PRO A 104 -26.42 -22.07 8.61
CA PRO A 104 -27.30 -22.48 7.51
C PRO A 104 -26.58 -23.48 6.59
N THR A 105 -27.27 -24.52 6.19
CA THR A 105 -26.71 -25.60 5.36
C THR A 105 -27.03 -25.46 3.88
N ASP A 106 -27.92 -24.55 3.52
CA ASP A 106 -28.33 -24.31 2.14
C ASP A 106 -28.14 -22.84 1.74
N TRP A 107 -27.84 -22.64 0.48
CA TRP A 107 -27.65 -21.33 -0.10
C TRP A 107 -28.94 -20.54 -0.22
N GLU A 108 -30.09 -21.18 -0.39
CA GLU A 108 -31.37 -20.52 -0.60
C GLU A 108 -31.75 -19.67 0.61
N SER A 109 -31.69 -20.25 1.82
CA SER A 109 -31.96 -19.54 3.08
C SER A 109 -30.97 -18.38 3.31
N ILE A 110 -29.70 -18.53 2.92
CA ILE A 110 -28.68 -17.49 3.02
C ILE A 110 -29.01 -16.34 2.07
N ILE A 111 -29.27 -16.63 0.80
CA ILE A 111 -29.54 -15.66 -0.24
C ILE A 111 -30.79 -14.84 0.06
N GLU A 112 -31.81 -15.45 0.66
CA GLU A 112 -33.04 -14.75 1.05
C GLU A 112 -32.81 -13.62 2.08
N THR A 113 -31.77 -13.71 2.90
CA THR A 113 -31.42 -12.66 3.88
C THR A 113 -30.83 -11.41 3.23
N PHE A 114 -30.24 -11.54 2.03
CA PHE A 114 -29.71 -10.39 1.31
C PHE A 114 -30.82 -9.61 0.61
N PRO A 115 -30.76 -8.26 0.61
CA PRO A 115 -31.68 -7.43 -0.12
C PRO A 115 -31.67 -7.78 -1.62
N ARG A 116 -32.83 -7.65 -2.29
CA ARG A 116 -32.91 -7.81 -3.75
C ARG A 116 -31.98 -6.83 -4.44
N GLY A 117 -31.18 -7.30 -5.40
CA GLY A 117 -30.22 -6.51 -6.14
C GLY A 117 -29.02 -7.32 -6.63
N GLU A 118 -28.06 -6.63 -7.24
CA GLU A 118 -26.91 -7.22 -7.93
C GLU A 118 -26.09 -8.23 -7.08
N LEU A 119 -25.95 -7.98 -5.77
CA LEU A 119 -25.24 -8.90 -4.88
C LEU A 119 -26.00 -10.22 -4.69
N ARG A 120 -27.32 -10.13 -4.49
CA ARG A 120 -28.17 -11.32 -4.34
C ARG A 120 -28.16 -12.15 -5.62
N ASP A 121 -28.32 -11.50 -6.78
CA ASP A 121 -28.29 -12.16 -8.09
C ASP A 121 -26.95 -12.83 -8.32
N TYR A 122 -25.84 -12.17 -7.94
CA TYR A 122 -24.49 -12.75 -8.01
C TYR A 122 -24.33 -14.00 -7.12
N LEU A 123 -24.80 -13.92 -5.85
CA LEU A 123 -24.71 -15.06 -4.93
C LEU A 123 -25.57 -16.24 -5.40
N THR A 124 -26.69 -15.99 -6.08
CA THR A 124 -27.49 -17.04 -6.71
C THR A 124 -26.68 -17.78 -7.79
N LEU A 125 -26.02 -17.05 -8.71
CA LEU A 125 -25.16 -17.67 -9.71
C LEU A 125 -24.01 -18.50 -9.10
N VAL A 126 -23.45 -18.00 -7.99
CA VAL A 126 -22.40 -18.73 -7.26
C VAL A 126 -22.96 -20.04 -6.64
N SER A 127 -24.15 -19.98 -6.05
CA SER A 127 -24.77 -21.14 -5.40
C SER A 127 -25.16 -22.23 -6.38
N GLU A 128 -25.57 -21.86 -7.58
CA GLU A 128 -25.96 -22.76 -8.66
C GLU A 128 -24.75 -23.32 -9.43
N GLY A 129 -23.56 -22.76 -9.18
CA GLY A 129 -22.33 -23.13 -9.90
C GLY A 129 -22.32 -22.68 -11.38
N GLU A 130 -23.19 -21.73 -11.72
CA GLU A 130 -23.37 -21.21 -13.09
C GLU A 130 -22.31 -20.15 -13.46
N ILE A 131 -21.46 -19.74 -12.52
CA ILE A 131 -20.45 -18.71 -12.74
C ILE A 131 -19.05 -19.25 -12.44
N SER A 132 -18.13 -19.07 -13.41
CA SER A 132 -16.72 -19.46 -13.26
C SER A 132 -15.93 -18.35 -12.56
N ILE A 133 -15.09 -18.74 -11.58
CA ILE A 133 -14.35 -17.79 -10.73
C ILE A 133 -12.86 -18.09 -10.74
N ALA A 134 -12.04 -17.09 -10.98
CA ALA A 134 -10.59 -17.14 -10.87
C ALA A 134 -10.10 -16.22 -9.75
N VAL A 135 -9.26 -16.75 -8.87
CA VAL A 135 -8.68 -15.99 -7.74
C VAL A 135 -7.16 -15.98 -7.85
N LYS A 136 -6.57 -14.77 -7.86
CA LYS A 136 -5.14 -14.56 -7.64
C LYS A 136 -4.93 -14.38 -6.14
N PRO A 137 -4.24 -15.31 -5.46
CA PRO A 137 -4.06 -15.24 -4.01
C PRO A 137 -3.05 -14.18 -3.60
N GLN A 138 -3.14 -13.69 -2.36
CA GLN A 138 -2.20 -12.73 -1.79
C GLN A 138 -0.76 -13.31 -1.69
N TYR A 139 -0.64 -14.51 -1.16
CA TYR A 139 0.67 -15.13 -0.87
C TYR A 139 1.19 -15.95 -2.06
N ILE A 140 1.95 -15.31 -2.94
CA ILE A 140 2.58 -15.95 -4.10
C ILE A 140 3.77 -16.84 -3.73
N ASP A 141 4.45 -16.60 -2.61
CA ASP A 141 5.59 -17.37 -2.12
C ASP A 141 5.26 -18.85 -1.89
N LYS A 142 3.98 -19.17 -1.82
CA LYS A 142 3.51 -20.56 -1.71
C LYS A 142 3.46 -21.29 -3.06
N LEU A 143 3.43 -20.56 -4.19
CA LEU A 143 3.33 -21.17 -5.52
C LEU A 143 4.48 -22.14 -5.83
N PRO A 144 5.76 -21.84 -5.55
CA PRO A 144 6.85 -22.79 -5.77
C PRO A 144 6.77 -24.05 -4.90
N LYS A 145 6.03 -23.99 -3.76
CA LYS A 145 5.78 -25.17 -2.90
C LYS A 145 4.63 -26.03 -3.41
N LEU A 146 3.69 -25.44 -4.13
CA LEU A 146 2.51 -26.12 -4.69
C LEU A 146 2.80 -26.69 -6.08
N TRP A 147 3.74 -26.10 -6.81
CA TRP A 147 4.13 -26.52 -8.15
C TRP A 147 5.65 -26.55 -8.28
N SER A 148 6.21 -27.76 -8.45
CA SER A 148 7.62 -27.97 -8.76
C SER A 148 7.77 -28.17 -10.27
N GLY A 149 8.36 -27.18 -10.97
CA GLY A 149 8.60 -27.28 -12.39
C GLY A 149 8.68 -25.92 -13.09
N LYS A 150 8.75 -25.95 -14.41
CA LYS A 150 8.86 -24.76 -15.25
C LYS A 150 7.57 -23.94 -15.26
N VAL A 151 7.72 -22.63 -15.50
CA VAL A 151 6.61 -21.69 -15.67
C VAL A 151 5.67 -22.14 -16.79
N SER A 152 6.22 -22.56 -17.94
CA SER A 152 5.43 -23.05 -19.08
C SER A 152 4.50 -24.21 -18.69
N GLY A 153 4.97 -25.15 -17.89
CA GLY A 153 4.15 -26.29 -17.44
C GLY A 153 2.96 -25.86 -16.56
N LEU A 154 3.17 -24.91 -15.64
CA LEU A 154 2.09 -24.35 -14.83
C LEU A 154 1.06 -23.63 -15.71
N LEU A 155 1.54 -22.73 -16.59
CA LEU A 155 0.65 -21.92 -17.41
C LEU A 155 -0.13 -22.74 -18.44
N THR A 156 0.48 -23.75 -19.03
CA THR A 156 -0.22 -24.66 -19.97
C THR A 156 -1.38 -25.40 -19.27
N ARG A 157 -1.19 -25.79 -18.00
CA ARG A 157 -2.23 -26.49 -17.22
C ARG A 157 -3.47 -25.64 -16.93
N VAL A 158 -3.31 -24.32 -16.82
CA VAL A 158 -4.38 -23.38 -16.49
C VAL A 158 -4.84 -22.55 -17.70
N ASN A 159 -4.38 -22.91 -18.90
CA ASN A 159 -4.66 -22.17 -20.13
C ASN A 159 -5.99 -22.59 -20.77
N ASP A 160 -7.09 -22.30 -20.08
CA ASP A 160 -8.44 -22.60 -20.57
C ASP A 160 -8.80 -21.73 -21.78
N MET A 161 -8.25 -20.51 -21.87
CA MET A 161 -8.44 -19.60 -23.00
C MET A 161 -7.68 -19.99 -24.27
N GLY A 162 -6.63 -20.82 -24.18
CA GLY A 162 -5.75 -21.11 -25.33
C GLY A 162 -4.86 -19.93 -25.78
N GLU A 163 -4.77 -18.86 -25.00
CA GLU A 163 -4.08 -17.59 -25.35
C GLU A 163 -2.75 -17.39 -24.57
N LEU A 164 -2.03 -18.45 -24.26
CA LEU A 164 -0.80 -18.40 -23.45
C LEU A 164 0.21 -17.39 -24.00
N ASP A 165 0.54 -17.47 -25.28
CA ASP A 165 1.58 -16.60 -25.89
C ASP A 165 1.20 -15.12 -25.79
N LYS A 166 -0.07 -14.82 -26.03
CA LYS A 166 -0.59 -13.45 -25.93
C LYS A 166 -0.44 -12.89 -24.50
N TYR A 167 -0.89 -13.64 -23.49
CA TYR A 167 -0.84 -13.16 -22.12
C TYR A 167 0.57 -13.23 -21.52
N ALA A 168 1.42 -14.18 -21.94
CA ALA A 168 2.85 -14.18 -21.60
C ALA A 168 3.54 -12.90 -22.08
N LYS A 169 3.23 -12.46 -23.31
CA LYS A 169 3.74 -11.19 -23.86
C LYS A 169 3.18 -9.98 -23.12
N LEU A 170 1.86 -9.95 -22.89
CA LEU A 170 1.21 -8.84 -22.18
C LEU A 170 1.73 -8.69 -20.75
N THR A 171 2.00 -9.77 -20.04
CA THR A 171 2.58 -9.75 -18.68
C THR A 171 4.10 -9.68 -18.67
N GLY A 172 4.76 -9.77 -19.84
CA GLY A 172 6.22 -9.67 -19.99
C GLY A 172 6.98 -10.82 -19.35
N ILE A 173 6.43 -12.04 -19.42
CA ILE A 173 7.06 -13.25 -18.84
C ILE A 173 7.56 -14.25 -19.90
N GLU A 174 7.59 -13.88 -21.19
CA GLU A 174 8.02 -14.78 -22.28
C GLU A 174 9.40 -15.41 -22.01
N HIS A 175 10.33 -14.60 -21.50
CA HIS A 175 11.69 -15.03 -21.16
C HIS A 175 11.79 -15.91 -19.91
N LEU A 176 10.68 -16.05 -19.16
CA LEU A 176 10.62 -16.87 -17.94
C LEU A 176 10.02 -18.25 -18.17
N LEU A 177 9.42 -18.53 -19.32
CA LEU A 177 8.66 -19.74 -19.57
C LEU A 177 9.45 -21.03 -19.30
N GLU A 178 10.76 -21.02 -19.59
CA GLU A 178 11.64 -22.17 -19.41
C GLU A 178 12.32 -22.23 -18.02
N ARG A 179 12.12 -21.19 -17.16
CA ARG A 179 12.68 -21.14 -15.81
C ARG A 179 11.80 -21.92 -14.83
N GLU A 180 12.38 -22.40 -13.74
CA GLU A 180 11.65 -23.01 -12.63
C GLU A 180 11.04 -21.92 -11.74
N LEU A 181 9.84 -22.18 -11.17
CA LEU A 181 9.16 -21.19 -10.32
C LEU A 181 9.98 -20.80 -9.09
N LYS A 182 10.75 -21.72 -8.52
CA LYS A 182 11.59 -21.48 -7.33
C LYS A 182 12.74 -20.48 -7.57
N ASP A 183 13.13 -20.29 -8.83
CA ASP A 183 14.24 -19.43 -9.22
C ASP A 183 13.79 -18.02 -9.64
N LEU A 184 12.49 -17.75 -9.51
CA LEU A 184 11.90 -16.46 -9.86
C LEU A 184 11.99 -15.46 -8.69
N SER A 185 12.26 -14.21 -9.02
CA SER A 185 12.10 -13.10 -8.09
C SER A 185 10.61 -12.87 -7.73
N GLY A 186 10.34 -12.14 -6.63
CA GLY A 186 8.98 -11.83 -6.21
C GLY A 186 8.15 -11.14 -7.30
N GLY A 187 8.73 -10.19 -8.05
CA GLY A 187 8.05 -9.51 -9.14
C GLY A 187 7.77 -10.41 -10.35
N GLU A 188 8.72 -11.29 -10.70
CA GLU A 188 8.54 -12.29 -11.75
C GLU A 188 7.43 -13.29 -11.38
N LEU A 189 7.46 -13.79 -10.14
CA LEU A 189 6.46 -14.72 -9.61
C LEU A 189 5.05 -14.07 -9.56
N GLN A 190 4.99 -12.79 -9.22
CA GLN A 190 3.74 -12.02 -9.22
C GLN A 190 3.14 -11.93 -10.63
N ARG A 191 3.97 -11.63 -11.65
CA ARG A 191 3.52 -11.57 -13.05
C ARG A 191 3.06 -12.94 -13.56
N VAL A 192 3.76 -14.02 -13.17
CA VAL A 192 3.33 -15.39 -13.49
C VAL A 192 1.98 -15.70 -12.82
N ALA A 193 1.78 -15.31 -11.56
CA ALA A 193 0.51 -15.53 -10.85
C ALA A 193 -0.65 -14.77 -11.49
N ILE A 194 -0.43 -13.53 -11.92
CA ILE A 194 -1.43 -12.74 -12.65
C ILE A 194 -1.76 -13.41 -13.98
N CYS A 195 -0.75 -13.80 -14.76
CA CYS A 195 -0.93 -14.51 -16.03
C CYS A 195 -1.73 -15.81 -15.85
N ALA A 196 -1.36 -16.63 -14.87
CA ALA A 196 -2.05 -17.87 -14.55
C ALA A 196 -3.53 -17.66 -14.15
N THR A 197 -3.83 -16.56 -13.48
CA THR A 197 -5.21 -16.23 -13.10
C THR A 197 -6.04 -15.83 -14.30
N ILE A 198 -5.48 -15.05 -15.21
CA ILE A 198 -6.16 -14.57 -16.41
C ILE A 198 -6.44 -15.70 -17.41
N LEU A 199 -5.49 -16.61 -17.56
CA LEU A 199 -5.59 -17.76 -18.48
C LEU A 199 -6.72 -18.74 -18.12
N LYS A 200 -7.25 -18.71 -16.91
CA LYS A 200 -8.47 -19.39 -16.53
C LYS A 200 -9.66 -18.63 -17.09
N ASP A 201 -10.28 -19.05 -18.15
CA ASP A 201 -11.44 -18.37 -18.75
C ASP A 201 -12.62 -18.27 -17.77
N ALA A 202 -12.53 -17.27 -16.87
CA ALA A 202 -13.52 -17.04 -15.84
C ALA A 202 -14.43 -15.85 -16.18
N GLU A 203 -15.61 -15.82 -15.55
CA GLU A 203 -16.52 -14.69 -15.62
C GLU A 203 -16.25 -13.67 -14.51
N VAL A 204 -15.64 -14.15 -13.40
CA VAL A 204 -15.27 -13.32 -12.25
C VAL A 204 -13.81 -13.50 -11.91
N TYR A 205 -13.11 -12.39 -11.75
CA TYR A 205 -11.70 -12.38 -11.36
C TYR A 205 -11.54 -11.64 -10.02
N PHE A 206 -10.89 -12.30 -9.06
CA PHE A 206 -10.46 -11.68 -7.82
C PHE A 206 -8.94 -11.55 -7.80
N PHE A 207 -8.45 -10.32 -7.62
CA PHE A 207 -7.02 -10.05 -7.48
C PHE A 207 -6.73 -9.51 -6.08
N ASP A 208 -6.02 -10.29 -5.25
CA ASP A 208 -5.61 -9.88 -3.92
C ASP A 208 -4.17 -9.33 -3.97
N GLU A 209 -3.99 -8.03 -3.79
CA GLU A 209 -2.73 -7.28 -3.88
C GLU A 209 -1.92 -7.58 -5.16
N PRO A 210 -2.46 -7.33 -6.35
CA PRO A 210 -1.76 -7.66 -7.59
C PRO A 210 -0.56 -6.75 -7.88
N SER A 211 -0.45 -5.56 -7.29
CA SER A 211 0.66 -4.61 -7.50
C SER A 211 1.89 -4.89 -6.64
N SER A 212 1.80 -5.78 -5.65
CA SER A 212 2.92 -6.12 -4.76
C SER A 212 4.14 -6.62 -5.55
N TYR A 213 5.36 -6.21 -5.16
CA TYR A 213 6.64 -6.52 -5.81
C TYR A 213 6.83 -5.98 -7.24
N LEU A 214 5.83 -5.31 -7.81
CA LEU A 214 5.91 -4.74 -9.15
C LEU A 214 6.42 -3.30 -9.10
N ASP A 215 7.31 -2.95 -10.03
CA ASP A 215 7.66 -1.57 -10.28
C ASP A 215 6.54 -0.84 -11.05
N ILE A 216 6.66 0.47 -11.23
CA ILE A 216 5.58 1.28 -11.82
C ILE A 216 5.26 0.88 -13.25
N TYR A 217 6.25 0.43 -14.06
CA TYR A 217 6.01 -0.04 -15.42
C TYR A 217 5.13 -1.30 -15.43
N GLU A 218 5.48 -2.24 -14.56
CA GLU A 218 4.77 -3.51 -14.44
C GLU A 218 3.39 -3.30 -13.81
N ARG A 219 3.26 -2.37 -12.86
CA ARG A 219 1.96 -1.97 -12.30
C ARG A 219 1.03 -1.38 -13.36
N MET A 220 1.51 -0.49 -14.22
CA MET A 220 0.69 0.09 -15.28
C MET A 220 0.31 -0.93 -16.36
N ARG A 221 1.21 -1.87 -16.67
CA ARG A 221 0.92 -3.01 -17.54
C ARG A 221 -0.19 -3.89 -16.95
N MET A 222 -0.09 -4.23 -15.67
CA MET A 222 -1.12 -4.96 -14.93
C MET A 222 -2.46 -4.20 -14.94
N VAL A 223 -2.46 -2.89 -14.68
CA VAL A 223 -3.66 -2.04 -14.75
C VAL A 223 -4.35 -2.18 -16.11
N SER A 224 -3.58 -2.04 -17.21
CA SER A 224 -4.12 -2.16 -18.56
C SER A 224 -4.74 -3.54 -18.83
N ILE A 225 -4.10 -4.62 -18.38
CA ILE A 225 -4.60 -5.99 -18.56
C ILE A 225 -5.90 -6.20 -17.78
N ILE A 226 -5.96 -5.75 -16.52
CA ILE A 226 -7.15 -5.92 -15.67
C ILE A 226 -8.32 -5.09 -16.22
N GLN A 227 -8.08 -3.88 -16.71
CA GLN A 227 -9.10 -3.05 -17.34
C GLN A 227 -9.61 -3.68 -18.65
N ASP A 228 -8.73 -4.33 -19.44
CA ASP A 228 -9.13 -5.07 -20.63
C ASP A 228 -10.07 -6.24 -20.30
N LEU A 229 -9.84 -6.94 -19.20
CA LEU A 229 -10.76 -8.00 -18.73
C LEU A 229 -12.15 -7.44 -18.42
N ALA A 230 -12.24 -6.34 -17.67
CA ALA A 230 -13.52 -5.71 -17.36
C ALA A 230 -14.23 -5.23 -18.65
N SER A 231 -13.50 -4.62 -19.59
CA SER A 231 -14.06 -4.15 -20.87
C SER A 231 -14.63 -5.28 -21.75
N LYS A 232 -14.28 -6.53 -21.47
CA LYS A 232 -14.79 -7.75 -22.13
C LYS A 232 -16.00 -8.36 -21.43
N GLY A 233 -16.66 -7.63 -20.56
CA GLY A 233 -17.85 -8.10 -19.85
C GLY A 233 -17.57 -8.89 -18.57
N LYS A 234 -16.31 -9.01 -18.16
CA LYS A 234 -15.95 -9.75 -16.94
C LYS A 234 -16.20 -8.90 -15.69
N ARG A 235 -16.51 -9.55 -14.56
CA ARG A 235 -16.56 -8.93 -13.23
C ARG A 235 -15.17 -8.99 -12.60
N VAL A 236 -14.64 -7.86 -12.15
CA VAL A 236 -13.31 -7.81 -11.56
C VAL A 236 -13.34 -7.13 -10.20
N LEU A 237 -12.85 -7.83 -9.17
CA LEU A 237 -12.62 -7.25 -7.84
C LEU A 237 -11.12 -7.24 -7.52
N VAL A 238 -10.65 -6.10 -7.04
CA VAL A 238 -9.23 -5.90 -6.70
C VAL A 238 -9.10 -5.40 -5.27
N VAL A 239 -8.35 -6.11 -4.46
CA VAL A 239 -7.89 -5.63 -3.15
C VAL A 239 -6.54 -4.98 -3.33
N GLU A 240 -6.41 -3.71 -2.96
CA GLU A 240 -5.17 -2.96 -3.11
C GLU A 240 -4.95 -1.96 -1.97
N HIS A 241 -3.67 -1.68 -1.72
CA HIS A 241 -3.22 -0.70 -0.75
C HIS A 241 -2.56 0.53 -1.39
N ASP A 242 -2.14 0.43 -2.63
CA ASP A 242 -1.62 1.56 -3.40
C ASP A 242 -2.78 2.41 -3.92
N LEU A 243 -2.94 3.60 -3.31
CA LEU A 243 -4.03 4.52 -3.65
C LEU A 243 -3.88 5.11 -5.06
N ALA A 244 -2.64 5.20 -5.60
CA ALA A 244 -2.42 5.66 -6.96
C ALA A 244 -2.89 4.62 -7.97
N ILE A 245 -2.62 3.35 -7.70
CA ILE A 245 -3.07 2.24 -8.53
C ILE A 245 -4.59 2.09 -8.45
N LEU A 246 -5.19 2.13 -7.26
CA LEU A 246 -6.65 2.11 -7.11
C LEU A 246 -7.33 3.23 -7.91
N ASP A 247 -6.75 4.43 -7.91
CA ASP A 247 -7.32 5.61 -8.57
C ASP A 247 -7.36 5.48 -10.10
N VAL A 248 -6.40 4.78 -10.70
CA VAL A 248 -6.35 4.55 -12.15
C VAL A 248 -7.06 3.27 -12.57
N LEU A 249 -7.01 2.24 -11.72
CA LEU A 249 -7.51 0.90 -12.04
C LEU A 249 -9.02 0.77 -11.88
N CYS A 250 -9.56 1.30 -10.78
CA CYS A 250 -10.94 1.01 -10.37
C CYS A 250 -11.94 2.07 -10.83
N ASP A 251 -13.15 1.64 -11.14
CA ASP A 251 -14.28 2.52 -11.44
C ASP A 251 -15.00 2.92 -10.15
N MET A 252 -15.18 1.97 -9.25
CA MET A 252 -15.83 2.13 -7.95
C MET A 252 -15.00 1.48 -6.86
N LEU A 253 -15.14 1.96 -5.62
CA LEU A 253 -14.49 1.40 -4.43
C LEU A 253 -15.50 1.12 -3.32
N HIS A 254 -15.28 -0.01 -2.64
CA HIS A 254 -15.80 -0.25 -1.29
C HIS A 254 -14.70 0.03 -0.27
N ILE A 255 -15.02 0.77 0.78
CA ILE A 255 -14.15 0.90 1.95
C ILE A 255 -14.58 -0.15 2.96
N ILE A 256 -13.61 -0.85 3.55
CA ILE A 256 -13.87 -1.70 4.72
C ILE A 256 -13.22 -1.07 5.94
N TYR A 257 -13.99 -0.95 7.02
CA TYR A 257 -13.56 -0.36 8.29
C TYR A 257 -13.98 -1.24 9.48
N GLY A 258 -13.45 -0.98 10.66
CA GLY A 258 -13.71 -1.75 11.87
C GLY A 258 -12.45 -1.92 12.73
N ASP A 259 -12.37 -3.01 13.49
CA ASP A 259 -11.21 -3.32 14.34
C ASP A 259 -10.52 -4.60 13.89
N ARG A 260 -9.18 -4.54 13.81
CA ARG A 260 -8.34 -5.64 13.31
C ARG A 260 -8.53 -6.91 14.13
N GLY A 261 -8.81 -8.00 13.44
CA GLY A 261 -9.01 -9.30 14.07
C GLY A 261 -10.32 -9.46 14.85
N ALA A 262 -11.11 -8.39 15.01
CA ALA A 262 -12.39 -8.41 15.70
C ALA A 262 -13.56 -8.37 14.71
N TYR A 263 -13.66 -7.32 13.93
CA TYR A 263 -14.73 -7.19 12.93
C TYR A 263 -14.36 -6.26 11.76
N GLY A 264 -15.08 -6.44 10.64
CA GLY A 264 -14.99 -5.56 9.48
C GLY A 264 -16.37 -5.30 8.88
N ILE A 265 -16.59 -4.06 8.42
CA ILE A 265 -17.85 -3.58 7.85
C ILE A 265 -17.56 -2.99 6.47
N PHE A 266 -18.22 -3.51 5.44
CA PHE A 266 -18.16 -2.93 4.11
C PHE A 266 -19.12 -1.76 3.95
N THR A 267 -18.59 -0.63 3.41
CA THR A 267 -19.45 0.49 2.98
C THR A 267 -20.12 0.18 1.64
N PRO A 268 -21.21 0.85 1.29
CA PRO A 268 -21.69 0.88 -0.09
C PRO A 268 -20.58 1.34 -1.06
N SER A 269 -20.68 0.93 -2.33
CA SER A 269 -19.73 1.32 -3.37
C SER A 269 -19.82 2.82 -3.67
N ARG A 270 -18.66 3.44 -3.91
CA ARG A 270 -18.52 4.86 -4.24
C ARG A 270 -17.65 5.03 -5.47
N THR A 271 -17.73 6.21 -6.08
CA THR A 271 -16.73 6.60 -7.09
C THR A 271 -15.34 6.56 -6.45
N THR A 272 -14.36 6.08 -7.19
CA THR A 272 -12.98 5.90 -6.71
C THR A 272 -12.42 7.16 -6.06
N ARG A 273 -12.60 8.33 -6.69
CA ARG A 273 -12.16 9.62 -6.14
C ARG A 273 -12.80 9.91 -4.78
N GLY A 274 -14.14 9.78 -4.70
CA GLY A 274 -14.90 10.04 -3.47
C GLY A 274 -14.50 9.12 -2.33
N ALA A 275 -14.32 7.83 -2.61
CA ALA A 275 -13.90 6.84 -1.63
C ALA A 275 -12.48 7.11 -1.11
N ILE A 276 -11.51 7.37 -2.00
CA ILE A 276 -10.13 7.65 -1.58
C ILE A 276 -10.07 8.94 -0.75
N ASN A 277 -10.78 10.00 -1.16
CA ASN A 277 -10.80 11.25 -0.40
C ASN A 277 -11.43 11.08 0.99
N ALA A 278 -12.56 10.35 1.11
CA ALA A 278 -13.18 10.02 2.39
C ALA A 278 -12.26 9.16 3.27
N TYR A 279 -11.57 8.18 2.68
CA TYR A 279 -10.58 7.37 3.39
C TYR A 279 -9.41 8.20 3.91
N LEU A 280 -8.89 9.15 3.12
CA LEU A 280 -7.80 10.06 3.52
C LEU A 280 -8.26 11.07 4.58
N ASP A 281 -9.49 11.58 4.48
CA ASP A 281 -10.06 12.45 5.51
C ASP A 281 -10.31 11.71 6.83
N GLY A 282 -10.51 10.39 6.76
CA GLY A 282 -10.78 9.56 7.93
C GLY A 282 -12.23 9.65 8.42
N PHE A 283 -13.14 10.18 7.60
CA PHE A 283 -14.56 10.28 7.89
C PHE A 283 -15.40 9.71 6.73
N LEU A 284 -16.31 8.83 7.04
CA LEU A 284 -17.23 8.19 6.10
C LEU A 284 -18.62 8.82 6.22
N PRO A 285 -19.00 9.77 5.34
CA PRO A 285 -20.21 10.57 5.50
C PRO A 285 -21.51 9.75 5.49
N GLU A 286 -21.62 8.71 4.64
CA GLU A 286 -22.85 7.91 4.56
C GLU A 286 -23.08 7.07 5.80
N GLU A 287 -22.01 6.53 6.38
CA GLU A 287 -22.08 5.78 7.63
C GLU A 287 -22.05 6.70 8.86
N ASN A 288 -21.75 7.99 8.67
CA ASN A 288 -21.49 8.96 9.74
C ASN A 288 -20.45 8.46 10.76
N VAL A 289 -19.39 7.81 10.28
CA VAL A 289 -18.36 7.18 11.12
C VAL A 289 -17.00 7.80 10.87
N ARG A 290 -16.28 8.10 11.94
CA ARG A 290 -14.88 8.53 11.90
C ARG A 290 -13.97 7.33 12.12
N ILE A 291 -13.25 6.95 11.08
CA ILE A 291 -12.31 5.81 11.07
C ILE A 291 -10.86 6.21 11.44
N ARG A 292 -10.59 7.50 11.60
CA ARG A 292 -9.26 8.04 11.96
C ARG A 292 -9.39 9.42 12.60
N ASP A 293 -8.62 9.65 13.66
CA ASP A 293 -8.66 10.91 14.42
C ASP A 293 -8.15 12.11 13.62
N LYS A 294 -7.12 11.89 12.79
CA LYS A 294 -6.50 12.94 11.98
C LYS A 294 -6.51 12.60 10.49
N PRO A 295 -6.88 13.54 9.62
CA PRO A 295 -6.81 13.34 8.18
C PRO A 295 -5.36 13.16 7.71
N ILE A 296 -5.18 12.39 6.65
CA ILE A 296 -3.93 12.30 5.92
C ILE A 296 -3.90 13.46 4.93
N LYS A 297 -3.00 14.40 5.15
CA LYS A 297 -2.81 15.57 4.28
C LYS A 297 -1.52 15.43 3.49
N PHE A 298 -1.59 15.68 2.20
CA PHE A 298 -0.44 15.86 1.33
C PHE A 298 -0.05 17.34 1.39
N LEU A 299 1.14 17.63 1.90
CA LEU A 299 1.62 18.99 1.96
C LEU A 299 1.96 19.45 0.54
N ARG A 300 1.55 20.69 0.18
CA ARG A 300 2.08 21.34 -1.02
C ARG A 300 3.60 21.40 -0.87
N GLY A 301 4.32 21.01 -1.93
CA GLY A 301 5.77 20.83 -1.91
C GLY A 301 6.46 21.95 -1.13
N ARG A 302 7.08 21.58 -0.02
CA ARG A 302 8.02 22.46 0.64
C ARG A 302 9.25 22.53 -0.26
N THR A 303 9.35 23.58 -1.06
CA THR A 303 10.67 24.07 -1.42
C THR A 303 11.31 24.51 -0.09
N ARG A 304 12.11 23.63 0.52
CA ARG A 304 13.09 24.10 1.49
C ARG A 304 13.90 25.15 0.73
N GLY A 305 13.80 26.40 1.16
CA GLY A 305 14.72 27.44 0.74
C GLY A 305 16.15 26.98 1.00
N ASP A 306 17.14 27.62 0.39
CA ASP A 306 18.57 27.29 0.35
C ASP A 306 19.29 27.13 1.72
N GLU A 307 18.58 26.96 2.84
CA GLU A 307 19.14 26.54 4.14
C GLU A 307 19.47 25.05 4.13
N ILE A 308 20.54 24.74 3.42
CA ILE A 308 20.99 23.39 3.16
C ILE A 308 22.01 23.03 4.22
N GLY A 309 21.72 21.95 4.97
CA GLY A 309 22.65 21.36 5.94
C GLY A 309 24.00 20.98 5.33
N GLN A 310 24.98 20.65 6.19
CA GLN A 310 26.30 20.19 5.74
C GLN A 310 26.19 18.84 5.00
N PRO A 311 26.98 18.62 3.95
CA PRO A 311 27.02 17.34 3.28
C PRO A 311 27.50 16.22 4.24
N ILE A 312 26.69 15.17 4.35
CA ILE A 312 27.03 13.96 5.14
C ILE A 312 27.79 12.96 4.28
N ILE A 313 27.33 12.76 3.05
CA ILE A 313 27.97 11.86 2.07
C ILE A 313 28.13 12.58 0.74
N LYS A 314 29.25 12.32 0.08
CA LYS A 314 29.54 12.75 -1.30
C LYS A 314 30.10 11.59 -2.09
N TRP A 315 29.75 11.55 -3.37
CA TRP A 315 30.34 10.60 -4.32
C TRP A 315 30.64 11.28 -5.66
N GLY A 316 31.68 10.77 -6.33
CA GLY A 316 32.02 11.14 -7.71
C GLY A 316 31.27 10.26 -8.70
N ASP A 317 31.61 10.41 -9.97
CA ASP A 317 31.14 9.48 -10.99
C ASP A 317 31.67 8.07 -10.65
N MET A 318 30.75 7.11 -10.42
CA MET A 318 31.11 5.75 -10.04
C MET A 318 30.59 4.74 -11.06
N GLU A 319 31.38 3.68 -11.23
CA GLU A 319 30.93 2.49 -11.95
C GLU A 319 31.12 1.25 -11.07
N LYS A 320 30.15 0.31 -11.19
CA LYS A 320 30.22 -0.99 -10.53
C LYS A 320 29.66 -2.08 -11.44
N THR A 321 30.47 -3.13 -11.65
CA THR A 321 30.07 -4.31 -12.42
C THR A 321 29.83 -5.48 -11.47
N LEU A 322 28.73 -6.18 -11.64
CA LEU A 322 28.36 -7.37 -10.89
C LEU A 322 27.88 -8.45 -11.88
N GLY A 323 28.76 -9.38 -12.24
CA GLY A 323 28.49 -10.33 -13.32
C GLY A 323 28.25 -9.60 -14.65
N ASP A 324 27.10 -9.82 -15.25
CA ASP A 324 26.68 -9.17 -16.52
C ASP A 324 26.05 -7.78 -16.32
N PHE A 325 25.80 -7.39 -15.07
CA PHE A 325 25.15 -6.10 -14.76
C PHE A 325 26.20 -5.00 -14.51
N LYS A 326 25.99 -3.82 -15.10
CA LYS A 326 26.82 -2.63 -14.90
C LYS A 326 25.98 -1.47 -14.37
N LEU A 327 26.37 -0.91 -13.23
CA LEU A 327 25.82 0.34 -12.67
C LEU A 327 26.76 1.51 -13.02
N ILE A 328 26.18 2.61 -13.49
CA ILE A 328 26.85 3.89 -13.74
C ILE A 328 26.12 4.98 -12.96
N THR A 329 26.85 5.76 -12.17
CA THR A 329 26.27 6.85 -11.39
C THR A 329 26.97 8.15 -11.70
N GLY A 330 26.23 9.24 -11.83
CA GLY A 330 26.80 10.58 -11.81
C GLY A 330 27.21 10.99 -10.38
N LYS A 331 27.98 12.09 -10.28
CA LYS A 331 28.35 12.69 -8.99
C LYS A 331 27.13 13.19 -8.21
N GLY A 332 27.18 13.09 -6.89
CA GLY A 332 26.11 13.56 -6.02
C GLY A 332 26.55 13.78 -4.58
N GLU A 333 25.67 14.35 -3.80
CA GLU A 333 25.84 14.54 -2.36
C GLU A 333 24.49 14.45 -1.63
N VAL A 334 24.51 14.08 -0.36
CA VAL A 334 23.37 14.10 0.54
C VAL A 334 23.73 14.91 1.77
N LYS A 335 22.80 15.76 2.17
CA LYS A 335 22.96 16.77 3.22
C LYS A 335 22.23 16.37 4.49
N SER A 336 22.60 16.99 5.61
CA SER A 336 21.89 16.79 6.87
C SER A 336 20.43 17.21 6.75
N ALA A 337 19.54 16.48 7.44
CA ALA A 337 18.08 16.62 7.40
C ALA A 337 17.45 16.46 6.01
N GLU A 338 18.16 15.83 5.07
CA GLU A 338 17.66 15.53 3.71
C GLU A 338 17.20 14.07 3.60
N VAL A 339 16.06 13.86 2.98
CA VAL A 339 15.58 12.54 2.58
C VAL A 339 15.63 12.44 1.07
N VAL A 340 16.49 11.56 0.56
CA VAL A 340 16.62 11.26 -0.87
C VAL A 340 15.77 10.06 -1.21
N GLY A 341 14.72 10.26 -2.00
CA GLY A 341 13.94 9.16 -2.57
C GLY A 341 14.70 8.54 -3.76
N VAL A 342 14.65 7.23 -3.87
CA VAL A 342 15.29 6.48 -4.97
C VAL A 342 14.22 5.78 -5.77
N VAL A 343 14.08 6.17 -7.04
CA VAL A 343 13.02 5.68 -7.93
C VAL A 343 13.59 5.13 -9.24
N GLY A 344 12.88 4.20 -9.87
CA GLY A 344 13.27 3.61 -11.15
C GLY A 344 12.85 2.14 -11.28
N PRO A 345 13.07 1.52 -12.46
CA PRO A 345 12.70 0.13 -12.71
C PRO A 345 13.42 -0.87 -11.81
N ASN A 346 12.87 -2.09 -11.72
CA ASN A 346 13.51 -3.19 -11.01
C ASN A 346 14.80 -3.63 -11.71
N ALA A 347 15.75 -4.16 -10.93
CA ALA A 347 17.06 -4.64 -11.39
C ALA A 347 17.94 -3.59 -12.10
N THR A 348 17.73 -2.28 -11.86
CA THR A 348 18.59 -1.19 -12.36
C THR A 348 19.68 -0.75 -11.39
N GLY A 349 19.86 -1.49 -10.28
CA GLY A 349 20.98 -1.26 -9.34
C GLY A 349 20.68 -0.33 -8.17
N LYS A 350 19.40 -0.07 -7.82
CA LYS A 350 19.02 0.75 -6.66
C LYS A 350 19.63 0.22 -5.36
N THR A 351 19.46 -1.07 -5.06
CA THR A 351 20.07 -1.73 -3.89
C THR A 351 21.61 -1.77 -3.98
N THR A 352 22.18 -1.90 -5.20
CA THR A 352 23.64 -1.84 -5.41
C THR A 352 24.20 -0.46 -5.04
N MET A 353 23.52 0.62 -5.43
CA MET A 353 23.87 1.98 -5.02
C MET A 353 23.80 2.16 -3.50
N ALA A 354 22.74 1.64 -2.85
CA ALA A 354 22.65 1.68 -1.39
C ALA A 354 23.84 0.99 -0.71
N LYS A 355 24.28 -0.17 -1.24
CA LYS A 355 25.45 -0.90 -0.72
C LYS A 355 26.78 -0.18 -0.98
N LEU A 356 26.93 0.50 -2.12
CA LEU A 356 28.10 1.35 -2.40
C LEU A 356 28.16 2.51 -1.41
N ILE A 357 27.05 3.18 -1.14
CA ILE A 357 26.96 4.27 -0.16
C ILE A 357 27.19 3.73 1.25
N ALA A 358 26.70 2.53 1.55
CA ALA A 358 26.91 1.86 2.85
C ALA A 358 28.37 1.42 3.08
N GLY A 359 29.20 1.44 2.04
CA GLY A 359 30.55 0.89 2.10
C GLY A 359 30.61 -0.63 2.17
N GLU A 360 29.47 -1.32 1.92
CA GLU A 360 29.42 -2.78 1.80
C GLU A 360 30.01 -3.28 0.47
N LEU A 361 30.03 -2.40 -0.55
CA LEU A 361 30.64 -2.63 -1.84
C LEU A 361 31.60 -1.48 -2.17
N GLU A 362 32.71 -1.79 -2.79
CA GLU A 362 33.61 -0.79 -3.37
C GLU A 362 33.27 -0.55 -4.84
N PRO A 363 33.30 0.70 -5.33
CA PRO A 363 33.14 0.99 -6.76
C PRO A 363 34.37 0.49 -7.55
N ASP A 364 34.16 0.08 -8.80
CA ASP A 364 35.27 -0.31 -9.68
C ASP A 364 36.00 0.92 -10.23
N SER A 365 35.32 2.04 -10.35
CA SER A 365 35.85 3.36 -10.64
C SER A 365 35.07 4.46 -9.93
N GLY A 366 35.68 5.61 -9.72
CA GLY A 366 35.11 6.70 -8.95
C GLY A 366 35.40 6.62 -7.46
N TRP A 367 34.62 7.31 -6.64
CA TRP A 367 34.81 7.36 -5.18
C TRP A 367 33.50 7.69 -4.45
N CYS A 368 33.42 7.24 -3.21
CA CYS A 368 32.35 7.61 -2.27
C CYS A 368 32.99 7.88 -0.89
N THR A 369 32.52 8.92 -0.18
CA THR A 369 32.91 9.14 1.22
C THR A 369 32.17 8.17 2.12
N THR A 370 32.89 7.35 2.90
CA THR A 370 32.32 6.26 3.70
C THR A 370 32.43 6.48 5.21
N ASN A 371 32.73 7.71 5.67
CA ASN A 371 32.96 7.98 7.10
C ASN A 371 31.66 8.12 7.93
N ALA A 372 30.48 8.04 7.34
CA ALA A 372 29.22 8.13 8.03
C ALA A 372 28.82 6.80 8.66
N LYS A 373 28.29 6.84 9.89
CA LYS A 373 27.63 5.68 10.49
C LYS A 373 26.31 5.43 9.76
N ILE A 374 26.09 4.19 9.31
CA ILE A 374 24.91 3.83 8.52
C ILE A 374 24.04 2.86 9.29
N SER A 375 22.72 3.12 9.27
CA SER A 375 21.68 2.17 9.68
C SER A 375 20.92 1.71 8.45
N TYR A 376 20.87 0.40 8.20
CA TYR A 376 20.27 -0.17 7.02
C TYR A 376 19.09 -1.09 7.36
N LYS A 377 17.95 -0.83 6.75
CA LYS A 377 16.77 -1.70 6.73
C LYS A 377 16.71 -2.37 5.34
N PRO A 378 17.04 -3.66 5.23
CA PRO A 378 17.02 -4.37 3.95
C PRO A 378 15.60 -4.64 3.45
N GLN A 379 15.47 -4.95 2.14
CA GLN A 379 14.20 -5.27 1.49
C GLN A 379 13.49 -6.46 2.17
N HIS A 380 14.21 -7.57 2.37
CA HIS A 380 13.71 -8.74 3.06
C HIS A 380 14.16 -8.74 4.50
N VAL A 381 13.21 -8.71 5.40
CA VAL A 381 13.46 -8.84 6.85
C VAL A 381 13.09 -10.25 7.26
N ASN A 382 14.10 -11.07 7.51
CA ASN A 382 13.92 -12.37 8.15
C ASN A 382 14.28 -12.20 9.63
N THR A 383 13.40 -12.62 10.52
CA THR A 383 13.75 -12.67 11.92
C THR A 383 13.81 -14.12 12.40
N GLU A 384 14.98 -14.54 12.84
CA GLU A 384 15.19 -15.76 13.60
C GLU A 384 15.15 -15.51 15.11
N PHE A 385 14.89 -14.27 15.50
CA PHE A 385 14.89 -13.87 16.90
C PHE A 385 13.79 -14.60 17.69
N GLU A 386 14.24 -15.34 18.72
CA GLU A 386 13.37 -16.09 19.62
C GLU A 386 13.06 -15.25 20.86
N GLY A 387 12.06 -14.41 20.77
CA GLY A 387 11.65 -13.55 21.86
C GLY A 387 10.52 -12.62 21.48
N SER A 388 10.10 -11.79 22.42
CA SER A 388 9.09 -10.76 22.16
C SER A 388 9.67 -9.60 21.36
N VAL A 389 8.82 -8.82 20.72
CA VAL A 389 9.20 -7.57 20.04
C VAL A 389 9.94 -6.64 21.00
N GLN A 390 9.48 -6.54 22.25
CA GLN A 390 10.15 -5.75 23.28
C GLN A 390 11.60 -6.20 23.48
N ASN A 391 11.84 -7.50 23.64
CA ASN A 391 13.18 -8.04 23.85
C ASN A 391 14.08 -7.80 22.64
N TRP A 392 13.53 -7.88 21.43
CA TRP A 392 14.27 -7.59 20.19
C TRP A 392 14.66 -6.11 20.13
N MET A 393 13.74 -5.21 20.44
CA MET A 393 14.05 -3.78 20.47
C MET A 393 15.04 -3.43 21.59
N ASP A 394 14.93 -4.02 22.79
CA ASP A 394 15.89 -3.83 23.87
C ASP A 394 17.30 -4.28 23.45
N MET A 395 17.43 -5.38 22.70
CA MET A 395 18.70 -5.88 22.19
C MET A 395 19.31 -4.96 21.12
N GLU A 396 18.51 -4.50 20.16
CA GLU A 396 18.99 -3.77 18.98
C GLU A 396 19.24 -2.28 19.24
N ILE A 397 18.41 -1.64 20.04
CA ILE A 397 18.40 -0.18 20.25
C ILE A 397 18.36 0.24 21.72
N GLY A 398 18.44 -0.73 22.64
CA GLY A 398 18.49 -0.48 24.09
C GLY A 398 17.26 0.27 24.58
N MET A 399 17.48 1.18 25.54
CA MET A 399 16.40 1.95 26.18
C MET A 399 15.86 3.12 25.34
N LYS A 400 16.45 3.39 24.17
CA LYS A 400 16.09 4.55 23.32
C LYS A 400 14.62 4.55 22.91
N TRP A 401 14.07 3.38 22.58
CA TRP A 401 12.67 3.27 22.17
C TRP A 401 11.65 3.64 23.25
N ARG A 402 12.06 3.63 24.54
CA ARG A 402 11.21 4.03 25.67
C ARG A 402 11.24 5.54 25.95
N SER A 403 12.11 6.30 25.26
CA SER A 403 12.12 7.76 25.41
C SER A 403 10.78 8.35 24.94
N GLY A 404 10.32 9.41 25.62
CA GLY A 404 9.05 10.08 25.31
C GLY A 404 9.01 10.58 23.86
N GLU A 405 10.14 11.08 23.36
CA GLU A 405 10.27 11.57 21.99
C GLU A 405 10.12 10.44 20.99
N PHE A 406 10.92 9.38 21.09
CA PHE A 406 10.86 8.25 20.15
C PHE A 406 9.51 7.53 20.22
N ASN A 407 8.93 7.43 21.40
CA ASN A 407 7.60 6.85 21.59
C ASN A 407 6.53 7.64 20.81
N THR A 408 6.56 8.97 20.89
CA THR A 408 5.60 9.84 20.22
C THR A 408 5.82 9.90 18.69
N GLN A 409 7.08 9.87 18.24
CA GLN A 409 7.42 10.04 16.83
C GLN A 409 7.38 8.72 16.04
N VAL A 410 7.63 7.57 16.69
CA VAL A 410 7.80 6.28 16.01
C VAL A 410 6.88 5.20 16.57
N ILE A 411 6.96 4.90 17.88
CA ILE A 411 6.30 3.73 18.48
C ILE A 411 4.77 3.80 18.31
N ARG A 412 4.16 4.91 18.74
CA ARG A 412 2.70 5.10 18.65
C ARG A 412 2.19 5.23 17.23
N PRO A 413 2.79 6.05 16.32
CA PRO A 413 2.35 6.14 14.94
C PRO A 413 2.40 4.81 14.19
N LEU A 414 3.44 3.99 14.44
CA LEU A 414 3.59 2.66 13.86
C LEU A 414 2.84 1.57 14.64
N LYS A 415 2.13 1.92 15.72
CA LYS A 415 1.33 1.01 16.58
C LYS A 415 2.15 -0.14 17.18
N ILE A 416 3.44 0.07 17.42
CA ILE A 416 4.35 -0.95 17.96
C ILE A 416 4.03 -1.23 19.44
N ASP A 417 3.49 -0.25 20.15
CA ASP A 417 2.99 -0.39 21.53
C ASP A 417 2.03 -1.58 21.70
N LYS A 418 1.23 -1.88 20.67
CA LYS A 418 0.29 -3.01 20.68
C LYS A 418 0.94 -4.38 20.38
N MET A 419 2.20 -4.39 19.96
CA MET A 419 2.91 -5.59 19.52
C MET A 419 4.05 -6.01 20.44
N LEU A 420 4.35 -5.23 21.49
CA LEU A 420 5.54 -5.42 22.34
C LEU A 420 5.65 -6.81 22.97
N GLU A 421 4.52 -7.41 23.33
CA GLU A 421 4.46 -8.74 23.95
C GLU A 421 4.40 -9.89 22.92
N LEU A 422 4.16 -9.57 21.64
CA LEU A 422 4.08 -10.59 20.59
C LEU A 422 5.46 -11.21 20.32
N GLN A 423 5.47 -12.50 19.99
CA GLN A 423 6.68 -13.19 19.55
C GLN A 423 7.11 -12.67 18.16
N ALA A 424 8.38 -12.29 18.00
CA ALA A 424 8.89 -11.71 16.76
C ALA A 424 8.66 -12.64 15.53
N LYS A 425 8.82 -13.94 15.70
CA LYS A 425 8.56 -14.96 14.65
C LYS A 425 7.10 -15.07 14.23
N LYS A 426 6.16 -14.57 15.02
CA LYS A 426 4.71 -14.67 14.75
C LYS A 426 4.12 -13.39 14.16
N LEU A 427 4.94 -12.38 13.95
CA LEU A 427 4.50 -11.13 13.34
C LEU A 427 4.05 -11.35 11.89
N SER A 428 2.98 -10.69 11.51
CA SER A 428 2.61 -10.56 10.09
C SER A 428 3.67 -9.74 9.35
N GLY A 429 3.73 -9.86 8.02
CA GLY A 429 4.68 -9.12 7.20
C GLY A 429 4.67 -7.61 7.45
N GLY A 430 3.49 -7.00 7.60
CA GLY A 430 3.35 -5.58 7.90
C GLY A 430 3.80 -5.19 9.30
N GLU A 431 3.55 -6.03 10.31
CA GLU A 431 4.01 -5.83 11.69
C GLU A 431 5.53 -5.95 11.77
N LEU A 432 6.10 -6.97 11.14
CA LEU A 432 7.55 -7.17 11.05
C LEU A 432 8.23 -5.97 10.37
N GLN A 433 7.63 -5.46 9.30
CA GLN A 433 8.09 -4.28 8.60
C GLN A 433 8.11 -3.04 9.51
N ALA A 434 7.02 -2.78 10.23
CA ALA A 434 6.92 -1.65 11.15
C ALA A 434 7.98 -1.72 12.28
N VAL A 435 8.17 -2.89 12.88
CA VAL A 435 9.18 -3.10 13.93
C VAL A 435 10.59 -2.91 13.37
N SER A 436 10.88 -3.44 12.18
CA SER A 436 12.20 -3.31 11.54
C SER A 436 12.55 -1.86 11.21
N ILE A 437 11.55 -1.08 10.75
CA ILE A 437 11.72 0.36 10.51
C ILE A 437 12.01 1.09 11.83
N ALA A 438 11.29 0.77 12.90
CA ALA A 438 11.53 1.38 14.21
C ALA A 438 12.92 1.04 14.75
N ILE A 439 13.36 -0.20 14.61
CA ILE A 439 14.73 -0.61 15.00
C ILE A 439 15.76 0.17 14.17
N CYS A 440 15.57 0.28 12.85
CA CYS A 440 16.46 1.05 11.99
C CYS A 440 16.53 2.51 12.43
N LEU A 441 15.40 3.18 12.68
CA LEU A 441 15.32 4.56 13.16
C LEU A 441 15.88 4.75 14.57
N GLY A 442 15.85 3.70 15.40
CA GLY A 442 16.37 3.71 16.76
C GLY A 442 17.89 3.59 16.85
N LYS A 443 18.57 3.03 15.85
CA LYS A 443 20.04 2.94 15.80
C LYS A 443 20.66 4.33 15.70
N GLU A 444 21.84 4.49 16.29
CA GLU A 444 22.61 5.73 16.14
C GLU A 444 23.35 5.72 14.80
N ALA A 445 22.93 6.58 13.89
CA ALA A 445 23.50 6.67 12.55
C ALA A 445 23.48 8.13 12.05
N ASP A 446 24.29 8.41 11.03
CA ASP A 446 24.29 9.68 10.29
C ASP A 446 23.45 9.58 9.03
N LEU A 447 23.41 8.39 8.43
CA LEU A 447 22.63 8.06 7.26
C LEU A 447 21.77 6.81 7.51
N TYR A 448 20.51 6.89 7.14
CA TYR A 448 19.54 5.77 7.21
C TYR A 448 19.19 5.30 5.80
N LEU A 449 19.33 4.01 5.56
CA LEU A 449 18.97 3.38 4.29
C LEU A 449 17.72 2.52 4.49
N PHE A 450 16.68 2.81 3.72
CA PHE A 450 15.44 2.04 3.72
C PHE A 450 15.20 1.45 2.35
N ASP A 451 15.20 0.12 2.25
CA ASP A 451 14.87 -0.60 1.02
C ASP A 451 13.45 -1.15 1.12
N GLU A 452 12.54 -0.60 0.29
CA GLU A 452 11.11 -0.85 0.24
C GLU A 452 10.42 -0.78 1.63
N PRO A 453 10.46 0.36 2.32
CA PRO A 453 9.82 0.48 3.63
C PRO A 453 8.30 0.44 3.57
N SER A 454 7.66 0.70 2.44
CA SER A 454 6.20 0.64 2.29
C SER A 454 5.65 -0.77 2.07
N ALA A 455 6.51 -1.76 1.77
CA ALA A 455 6.09 -3.13 1.48
C ALA A 455 5.29 -3.75 2.63
N HIS A 456 4.24 -4.52 2.30
CA HIS A 456 3.32 -5.18 3.25
C HIS A 456 2.54 -4.26 4.20
N LEU A 457 2.73 -2.94 4.13
CA LEU A 457 1.97 -1.97 4.91
C LEU A 457 0.66 -1.60 4.22
N ASP A 458 -0.41 -1.49 5.01
CA ASP A 458 -1.65 -0.89 4.51
C ASP A 458 -1.47 0.62 4.23
N ALA A 459 -2.39 1.22 3.47
CA ALA A 459 -2.28 2.61 3.06
C ALA A 459 -2.09 3.60 4.23
N ASN A 460 -2.72 3.34 5.39
CA ASN A 460 -2.54 4.19 6.58
C ASN A 460 -1.14 4.02 7.19
N ALA A 461 -0.69 2.78 7.36
CA ALA A 461 0.62 2.48 7.91
C ALA A 461 1.76 3.03 7.02
N ARG A 462 1.60 2.97 5.68
CA ARG A 462 2.54 3.61 4.73
C ARG A 462 2.69 5.10 5.00
N MET A 463 1.58 5.81 5.12
CA MET A 463 1.60 7.27 5.35
C MET A 463 2.21 7.64 6.72
N GLU A 464 1.88 6.91 7.77
CA GLU A 464 2.47 7.17 9.09
C GLU A 464 3.97 6.80 9.13
N THR A 465 4.39 5.76 8.41
CA THR A 465 5.80 5.41 8.24
C THR A 465 6.58 6.52 7.53
N ALA A 466 6.07 7.03 6.41
CA ALA A 466 6.70 8.13 5.68
C ALA A 466 6.88 9.36 6.57
N LYS A 467 5.84 9.71 7.35
CA LYS A 467 5.90 10.82 8.30
C LYS A 467 6.87 10.57 9.46
N ALA A 468 6.96 9.33 9.96
CA ALA A 468 7.88 8.98 11.06
C ALA A 468 9.33 9.09 10.59
N ILE A 469 9.68 8.55 9.41
CA ILE A 469 11.01 8.69 8.83
C ILE A 469 11.36 10.17 8.69
N ARG A 470 10.50 10.96 8.06
CA ARG A 470 10.75 12.38 7.84
C ARG A 470 10.97 13.15 9.14
N ARG A 471 10.11 12.97 10.16
CA ARG A 471 10.24 13.65 11.46
C ARG A 471 11.56 13.34 12.14
N ILE A 472 11.99 12.08 12.15
CA ILE A 472 13.27 11.68 12.76
C ILE A 472 14.45 12.31 12.02
N MET A 473 14.41 12.36 10.68
CA MET A 473 15.47 13.01 9.90
C MET A 473 15.53 14.52 10.17
N GLU A 474 14.38 15.18 10.21
CA GLU A 474 14.28 16.62 10.49
C GLU A 474 14.70 16.97 11.94
N SER A 475 14.21 16.21 12.94
CA SER A 475 14.47 16.53 14.36
C SER A 475 15.91 16.25 14.80
N ASN A 476 16.56 15.26 14.18
CA ASN A 476 17.92 14.85 14.54
C ASN A 476 19.00 15.34 13.56
N GLU A 477 18.63 16.14 12.57
CA GLU A 477 19.52 16.60 11.50
C GLU A 477 20.28 15.46 10.78
N LYS A 478 19.62 14.31 10.60
CA LYS A 478 20.15 13.13 9.94
C LYS A 478 19.67 13.05 8.49
N ALA A 479 20.25 12.16 7.70
CA ALA A 479 19.86 11.94 6.31
C ALA A 479 19.29 10.54 6.10
N ALA A 480 18.48 10.39 5.04
CA ALA A 480 18.00 9.08 4.62
C ALA A 480 18.01 8.90 3.10
N PHE A 481 18.27 7.67 2.66
CA PHE A 481 17.92 7.14 1.34
C PHE A 481 16.71 6.23 1.49
N VAL A 482 15.68 6.46 0.68
CA VAL A 482 14.45 5.69 0.69
C VAL A 482 14.18 5.15 -0.71
N ILE A 483 14.42 3.86 -0.90
CA ILE A 483 14.11 3.14 -2.13
C ILE A 483 12.68 2.64 -2.02
N ASP A 484 11.76 3.10 -2.86
CA ASP A 484 10.37 2.63 -2.84
C ASP A 484 9.70 2.77 -4.21
N HIS A 485 8.64 1.98 -4.42
CA HIS A 485 7.83 1.99 -5.63
C HIS A 485 6.48 2.69 -5.43
N ASP A 486 6.12 3.06 -4.20
CA ASP A 486 4.92 3.81 -3.89
C ASP A 486 5.16 5.32 -4.07
N ILE A 487 4.55 5.89 -5.12
CA ILE A 487 4.72 7.31 -5.45
C ILE A 487 4.21 8.23 -4.34
N TYR A 488 3.13 7.83 -3.64
CA TYR A 488 2.60 8.62 -2.53
C TYR A 488 3.56 8.62 -1.35
N PHE A 489 4.15 7.46 -1.07
CA PHE A 489 5.17 7.33 -0.03
C PHE A 489 6.37 8.23 -0.34
N ILE A 490 6.90 8.13 -1.55
CA ILE A 490 8.02 8.94 -2.04
C ILE A 490 7.70 10.44 -2.01
N ASP A 491 6.51 10.86 -2.49
CA ASP A 491 6.08 12.26 -2.48
C ASP A 491 6.01 12.85 -1.05
N ILE A 492 5.65 12.04 -0.05
CA ILE A 492 5.56 12.49 1.34
C ILE A 492 6.92 12.51 2.03
N VAL A 493 7.76 11.50 1.79
CA VAL A 493 8.99 11.30 2.57
C VAL A 493 10.16 12.10 2.03
N SER A 494 10.24 12.35 0.70
CA SER A 494 11.45 12.82 0.03
C SER A 494 11.53 14.33 -0.14
N ASP A 495 12.73 14.88 -0.06
CA ASP A 495 13.09 16.25 -0.41
C ASP A 495 13.69 16.33 -1.81
N SER A 496 14.44 15.31 -2.21
CA SER A 496 15.08 15.15 -3.50
C SER A 496 14.99 13.71 -4.00
N LEU A 497 15.27 13.49 -5.29
CA LEU A 497 15.18 12.17 -5.92
C LEU A 497 16.46 11.80 -6.64
N LEU A 498 16.90 10.55 -6.44
CA LEU A 498 17.83 9.83 -7.28
C LEU A 498 17.04 8.95 -8.25
N VAL A 499 17.16 9.25 -9.55
CA VAL A 499 16.36 8.60 -10.59
C VAL A 499 17.21 7.56 -11.31
N PHE A 500 16.73 6.32 -11.33
CA PHE A 500 17.35 5.22 -12.05
C PHE A 500 16.64 4.97 -13.38
N ASP A 501 17.43 4.72 -14.42
CA ASP A 501 16.98 4.22 -15.72
C ASP A 501 17.92 3.12 -16.24
N GLY A 502 17.60 2.54 -17.40
CA GLY A 502 18.41 1.51 -18.03
C GLY A 502 17.65 0.22 -18.31
N GLU A 503 18.39 -0.82 -18.65
CA GLU A 503 17.85 -2.15 -18.93
C GLU A 503 18.09 -3.08 -17.73
N GLY A 504 16.99 -3.51 -17.09
CA GLY A 504 17.04 -4.35 -15.90
C GLY A 504 17.93 -5.58 -16.07
N GLY A 505 18.83 -5.80 -15.12
CA GLY A 505 19.78 -6.92 -15.14
C GLY A 505 20.99 -6.76 -16.08
N LYS A 506 21.08 -5.69 -16.85
CA LYS A 506 22.22 -5.42 -17.78
C LYS A 506 22.93 -4.11 -17.46
N ILE A 507 22.20 -3.01 -17.49
CA ILE A 507 22.77 -1.68 -17.25
C ILE A 507 21.80 -0.82 -16.46
N GLY A 508 22.31 -0.14 -15.44
CA GLY A 508 21.61 0.88 -14.69
C GLY A 508 22.36 2.19 -14.67
N ASN A 509 21.64 3.28 -14.84
CA ASN A 509 22.16 4.64 -14.74
C ASN A 509 21.44 5.36 -13.62
N ALA A 510 22.19 5.99 -12.70
CA ALA A 510 21.66 6.79 -11.62
C ALA A 510 21.93 8.28 -11.85
N LEU A 511 20.89 9.08 -11.86
CA LEU A 511 20.95 10.53 -12.06
C LEU A 511 20.41 11.26 -10.82
N GLY A 512 21.15 12.21 -10.31
CA GLY A 512 20.74 13.07 -9.19
C GLY A 512 21.72 13.04 -8.00
N PRO A 513 21.30 13.49 -6.81
CA PRO A 513 19.93 13.89 -6.42
C PRO A 513 19.41 15.13 -7.17
N LEU A 514 18.17 15.05 -7.65
CA LEU A 514 17.46 16.15 -8.28
C LEU A 514 16.39 16.67 -7.30
N SER A 515 15.99 17.95 -7.41
CA SER A 515 14.83 18.42 -6.64
C SER A 515 13.61 17.53 -6.93
N LEU A 516 12.74 17.33 -5.93
CA LEU A 516 11.58 16.42 -6.02
C LEU A 516 10.78 16.61 -7.32
N ARG A 517 10.47 17.85 -7.70
CA ARG A 517 9.75 18.16 -8.94
C ARG A 517 10.51 17.70 -10.19
N LYS A 518 11.80 18.04 -10.30
CA LYS A 518 12.63 17.68 -11.46
C LYS A 518 12.82 16.15 -11.54
N GLY A 519 13.08 15.52 -10.41
CA GLY A 519 13.24 14.07 -10.32
C GLY A 519 11.95 13.33 -10.68
N MET A 520 10.80 13.76 -10.15
CA MET A 520 9.50 13.18 -10.50
C MET A 520 9.17 13.37 -11.99
N ASN A 521 9.37 14.56 -12.55
CA ASN A 521 9.16 14.78 -14.00
C ASN A 521 10.03 13.84 -14.84
N LYS A 522 11.33 13.71 -14.51
CA LYS A 522 12.24 12.81 -15.21
C LYS A 522 11.80 11.35 -15.10
N PHE A 523 11.46 10.90 -13.90
CA PHE A 523 11.03 9.53 -13.65
C PHE A 523 9.72 9.22 -14.38
N LEU A 524 8.71 10.09 -14.28
CA LEU A 524 7.40 9.88 -14.89
C LEU A 524 7.44 9.99 -16.42
N ALA A 525 8.32 10.84 -16.97
CA ALA A 525 8.57 10.89 -18.40
C ALA A 525 9.12 9.57 -18.94
N ASN A 526 10.03 8.92 -18.20
CA ASN A 526 10.57 7.61 -18.59
C ASN A 526 9.47 6.53 -18.62
N VAL A 527 8.41 6.67 -17.79
CA VAL A 527 7.29 5.72 -17.70
C VAL A 527 6.12 6.10 -18.59
N ASP A 528 6.16 7.29 -19.22
CA ASP A 528 5.09 7.90 -20.02
C ASP A 528 3.75 8.05 -19.26
N ILE A 529 3.83 8.38 -17.95
CA ILE A 529 2.67 8.57 -17.07
C ILE A 529 2.66 9.99 -16.56
N THR A 530 1.49 10.64 -16.59
CA THR A 530 1.33 12.00 -16.05
C THR A 530 0.55 12.00 -14.75
N PHE A 531 0.96 12.86 -13.83
CA PHE A 531 0.31 13.08 -12.54
C PHE A 531 -0.18 14.52 -12.40
N ARG A 532 -1.30 14.67 -11.72
CA ARG A 532 -1.85 15.96 -11.28
C ARG A 532 -2.13 15.91 -9.79
N ARG A 533 -2.30 17.08 -9.15
CA ARG A 533 -2.81 17.17 -7.78
C ARG A 533 -4.34 17.10 -7.76
N ASP A 534 -4.91 16.36 -6.83
CA ASP A 534 -6.34 16.38 -6.55
C ASP A 534 -6.71 17.71 -5.88
N HIS A 535 -7.79 18.33 -6.31
CA HIS A 535 -8.21 19.66 -5.84
C HIS A 535 -8.52 19.67 -4.33
N ASP A 536 -9.12 18.59 -3.80
CA ASP A 536 -9.62 18.55 -2.42
C ASP A 536 -8.57 18.04 -1.44
N SER A 537 -7.90 16.94 -1.79
CA SER A 537 -6.95 16.25 -0.91
C SER A 537 -5.47 16.61 -1.18
N HIS A 538 -5.20 17.33 -2.27
CA HIS A 538 -3.86 17.64 -2.78
C HIS A 538 -2.96 16.43 -3.06
N ARG A 539 -3.51 15.22 -3.06
CA ARG A 539 -2.77 13.99 -3.37
C ARG A 539 -2.37 13.94 -4.85
N PRO A 540 -1.24 13.33 -5.20
CA PRO A 540 -0.92 13.03 -6.58
C PRO A 540 -1.96 12.07 -7.18
N ARG A 541 -2.41 12.30 -8.39
CA ARG A 541 -3.34 11.42 -9.13
C ARG A 541 -2.80 11.12 -10.51
N ILE A 542 -2.86 9.87 -10.90
CA ILE A 542 -2.53 9.46 -12.27
C ILE A 542 -3.63 9.96 -13.22
N ASN A 543 -3.24 10.60 -14.32
CA ASN A 543 -4.19 10.88 -15.40
C ASN A 543 -4.51 9.60 -16.17
N LYS A 544 -5.77 9.41 -16.53
CA LYS A 544 -6.12 8.29 -17.42
C LYS A 544 -5.34 8.43 -18.74
N PRO A 545 -4.61 7.38 -19.18
CA PRO A 545 -3.84 7.42 -20.43
C PRO A 545 -4.69 7.90 -21.60
N GLY A 546 -4.15 8.82 -22.41
CA GLY A 546 -4.85 9.40 -23.56
C GLY A 546 -5.97 10.40 -23.22
N SER A 547 -6.19 10.75 -21.94
CA SER A 547 -7.11 11.81 -21.56
C SER A 547 -6.60 13.18 -22.03
N ARG A 548 -7.50 14.17 -22.06
CA ARG A 548 -7.12 15.54 -22.46
C ARG A 548 -5.95 16.07 -21.61
N LYS A 549 -6.02 15.95 -20.30
CA LYS A 549 -4.95 16.41 -19.38
C LYS A 549 -3.65 15.64 -19.55
N ASP A 550 -3.72 14.32 -19.78
CA ASP A 550 -2.54 13.51 -20.06
C ASP A 550 -1.80 14.01 -21.29
N ARG A 551 -2.54 14.25 -22.38
CA ARG A 551 -1.97 14.78 -23.63
C ARG A 551 -1.40 16.20 -23.47
N GLU A 552 -2.11 17.09 -22.80
CA GLU A 552 -1.66 18.46 -22.53
C GLU A 552 -0.32 18.46 -21.76
N GLN A 553 -0.24 17.72 -20.64
CA GLN A 553 0.96 17.63 -19.83
C GLN A 553 2.16 16.99 -20.55
N LYS A 554 1.92 15.97 -21.38
CA LYS A 554 2.98 15.35 -22.22
C LYS A 554 3.54 16.33 -23.25
N VAL A 555 2.70 17.15 -23.88
CA VAL A 555 3.13 18.17 -24.83
C VAL A 555 3.94 19.26 -24.14
N GLU A 556 3.56 19.66 -22.92
CA GLU A 556 4.28 20.65 -22.11
C GLU A 556 5.56 20.10 -21.48
N GLY A 557 5.75 18.77 -21.45
CA GLY A 557 6.87 18.11 -20.75
C GLY A 557 6.74 18.12 -19.23
N GLU A 558 5.56 18.44 -18.69
CA GLU A 558 5.26 18.53 -17.26
C GLU A 558 4.49 17.28 -16.78
N TYR A 559 5.21 16.19 -16.58
CA TYR A 559 4.64 14.92 -16.17
C TYR A 559 4.17 14.90 -14.70
N PHE A 560 4.72 15.77 -13.85
CA PHE A 560 4.34 15.93 -12.45
C PHE A 560 3.91 17.37 -12.17
N TYR A 561 2.62 17.58 -12.18
CA TYR A 561 2.03 18.90 -11.98
C TYR A 561 1.81 19.19 -10.49
N VAL A 562 2.32 20.32 -10.00
CA VAL A 562 2.43 20.64 -8.56
C VAL A 562 1.53 21.82 -8.14
N GLU A 563 0.71 22.40 -9.01
CA GLU A 563 -0.22 23.47 -8.60
C GLU A 563 -1.46 23.02 -7.86
#